data_f3b5a7794c2d67637a4780c78476c3aa
#
_entry.id   f3b5a7794c2d67637a4780c78476c3aa
#
_cell.length_a   1.000
_cell.length_b   1.000
_cell.length_c   1.000
_cell.angle_alpha   90.00
_cell.angle_beta   90.00
_cell.angle_gamma   90.00
#
_symmetry.space_group_name_H-M   'P 1'
#
loop_
_entity.id
_entity.type
_entity.pdbx_description
1 polymer ?
#
loop_
_entity_poly.entity_id
_entity_poly.type
_entity_poly.pdbx_seq_one_letter_code
_entity_poly.pdbx_strand_id
1 'polypeptide(L)'
;WMPNLFLYGIQCITLLKNIFILHGAGVGGGSLVYANTLLVPPDKAFEDERWIGGGWKDRLIPFYNTAKTMLGATKAPYLGETDYILKESASRLGKEDSFKRVNVGIFFNKTDDTVKDPYFNGEGPDRNGCVLCGGCMVGCRYNAKNTLDKNYLYLAEKKGVKISPEKEVLHVRKAENGYVLKYKKSTGLLR
;
A
#
# COMPACT_ATOMS: atom_id res chain seq x y z
N TRP A 1 6.62 1.89 16.41
CA TRP A 1 5.99 3.05 17.03
C TRP A 1 5.47 2.72 18.42
N MET A 2 6.07 3.30 19.43
CA MET A 2 5.71 3.15 20.84
C MET A 2 5.68 4.56 21.48
N PRO A 3 4.59 5.29 21.35
CA PRO A 3 4.53 6.71 21.77
C PRO A 3 4.79 6.93 23.26
N ASN A 4 4.50 5.92 24.09
CA ASN A 4 4.79 5.96 25.52
C ASN A 4 6.30 5.99 25.83
N LEU A 5 7.15 5.62 24.87
CA LEU A 5 8.60 5.69 24.93
C LEU A 5 9.16 6.77 23.98
N PHE A 6 8.33 7.71 23.55
CA PHE A 6 8.66 8.77 22.59
C PHE A 6 9.18 8.27 21.25
N LEU A 7 8.91 7.01 20.89
CA LEU A 7 9.24 6.43 19.61
C LEU A 7 8.09 6.67 18.64
N TYR A 8 8.23 7.66 17.77
CA TYR A 8 7.27 8.01 16.73
C TYR A 8 7.75 7.53 15.36
N GLY A 9 6.83 7.07 14.53
CA GLY A 9 7.14 6.62 13.17
C GLY A 9 5.89 6.06 12.48
N ILE A 10 6.07 5.63 11.23
CA ILE A 10 4.97 5.09 10.41
C ILE A 10 4.62 3.64 10.74
N GLN A 11 5.52 2.91 11.39
CA GLN A 11 5.27 1.53 11.82
C GLN A 11 4.71 1.51 13.24
N CYS A 12 3.60 0.82 13.43
CA CYS A 12 2.99 0.56 14.71
C CYS A 12 3.08 -0.93 15.02
N ILE A 13 3.39 -1.22 16.28
CA ILE A 13 3.43 -2.58 16.81
C ILE A 13 2.34 -2.69 17.87
N THR A 14 1.38 -3.58 17.64
CA THR A 14 0.34 -3.91 18.62
C THR A 14 0.54 -5.33 19.11
N LEU A 15 0.76 -5.47 20.40
CA LEU A 15 0.88 -6.76 21.07
C LEU A 15 -0.45 -7.11 21.71
N LEU A 16 -1.04 -8.20 21.29
CA LEU A 16 -2.19 -8.84 21.93
C LEU A 16 -1.71 -10.13 22.61
N LYS A 17 -2.57 -10.75 23.43
CA LYS A 17 -2.20 -11.94 24.23
C LYS A 17 -1.47 -13.03 23.43
N ASN A 18 -1.93 -13.32 22.20
CA ASN A 18 -1.40 -14.39 21.37
C ASN A 18 -1.08 -13.94 19.94
N ILE A 19 -1.13 -12.65 19.65
CA ILE A 19 -0.96 -12.11 18.30
C ILE A 19 -0.08 -10.86 18.36
N PHE A 20 0.86 -10.81 17.44
CA PHE A 20 1.68 -9.65 17.15
C PHE A 20 1.20 -9.04 15.85
N ILE A 21 0.82 -7.75 15.86
CA ILE A 21 0.35 -7.04 14.67
C ILE A 21 1.33 -5.92 14.35
N LEU A 22 1.96 -6.01 13.19
CA LEU A 22 2.75 -4.92 12.60
C LEU A 22 1.87 -4.21 11.56
N HIS A 23 1.63 -2.93 11.73
CA HIS A 23 0.78 -2.16 10.84
C HIS A 23 1.30 -0.74 10.61
N GLY A 24 0.76 -0.05 9.61
CA GLY A 24 1.09 1.35 9.30
C GLY A 24 0.16 2.33 9.98
N ALA A 25 0.71 3.43 10.48
CA ALA A 25 -0.05 4.58 10.95
C ALA A 25 0.52 5.87 10.37
N GLY A 26 -0.36 6.66 9.76
CA GLY A 26 0.00 7.92 9.11
C GLY A 26 -0.92 8.22 7.94
N VAL A 27 -0.74 9.36 7.30
CA VAL A 27 -1.44 9.69 6.05
C VAL A 27 -0.99 8.74 4.96
N GLY A 28 -1.92 7.90 4.47
CA GLY A 28 -1.61 6.78 3.57
C GLY A 28 -1.75 5.39 4.21
N GLY A 29 -1.87 5.32 5.54
CA GLY A 29 -2.15 4.09 6.29
C GLY A 29 -1.17 2.96 5.99
N GLY A 30 -1.68 1.74 5.78
CA GLY A 30 -0.88 0.55 5.49
C GLY A 30 -0.02 0.65 4.23
N SER A 31 -0.35 1.54 3.28
CA SER A 31 0.47 1.75 2.09
C SER A 31 1.87 2.28 2.40
N LEU A 32 2.07 2.91 3.56
CA LEU A 32 3.36 3.41 4.00
C LEU A 32 4.35 2.29 4.31
N VAL A 33 3.89 1.15 4.83
CA VAL A 33 4.72 0.08 5.41
C VAL A 33 4.64 -1.27 4.68
N TYR A 34 3.79 -1.43 3.65
CA TYR A 34 3.75 -2.69 2.90
C TYR A 34 5.00 -2.88 2.01
N ALA A 35 5.32 -4.13 1.69
CA ALA A 35 6.48 -4.50 0.86
C ALA A 35 6.23 -4.37 -0.65
N ASN A 36 5.36 -3.46 -1.06
CA ASN A 36 4.94 -3.11 -2.43
C ASN A 36 4.26 -4.20 -3.26
N THR A 37 4.14 -5.41 -2.81
CA THR A 37 3.52 -6.48 -3.59
C THR A 37 2.03 -6.24 -3.75
N LEU A 38 1.55 -6.24 -5.00
CA LEU A 38 0.17 -5.99 -5.38
C LEU A 38 -0.35 -7.19 -6.18
N LEU A 39 -0.91 -8.18 -5.49
CA LEU A 39 -1.43 -9.40 -6.08
C LEU A 39 -2.96 -9.34 -6.20
N VAL A 40 -3.47 -9.84 -7.33
CA VAL A 40 -4.86 -10.28 -7.42
C VAL A 40 -4.90 -11.72 -6.90
N PRO A 41 -5.81 -12.06 -6.00
CA PRO A 41 -5.93 -13.43 -5.50
C PRO A 41 -6.10 -14.44 -6.66
N PRO A 42 -5.58 -15.67 -6.52
CA PRO A 42 -5.81 -16.73 -7.49
C PRO A 42 -7.30 -17.16 -7.49
N ASP A 43 -7.74 -17.76 -8.58
CA ASP A 43 -9.14 -18.16 -8.79
C ASP A 43 -9.71 -18.94 -7.60
N LYS A 44 -8.95 -19.89 -7.07
CA LYS A 44 -9.31 -20.68 -5.91
C LYS A 44 -9.72 -19.85 -4.67
N ALA A 45 -9.19 -18.64 -4.53
CA ALA A 45 -9.55 -17.77 -3.41
C ALA A 45 -11.01 -17.26 -3.51
N PHE A 46 -11.57 -17.20 -4.71
CA PHE A 46 -12.95 -16.77 -4.95
C PHE A 46 -13.95 -17.93 -4.95
N GLU A 47 -13.48 -19.17 -4.88
CA GLU A 47 -14.28 -20.40 -4.80
C GLU A 47 -14.63 -20.78 -3.34
N ASP A 48 -14.10 -20.06 -2.36
CA ASP A 48 -14.33 -20.30 -0.94
C ASP A 48 -15.82 -20.06 -0.59
N GLU A 49 -16.42 -21.00 0.12
CA GLU A 49 -17.84 -20.98 0.51
C GLU A 49 -18.25 -19.74 1.32
N ARG A 50 -17.30 -19.06 1.95
CA ARG A 50 -17.52 -17.79 2.66
C ARG A 50 -17.88 -16.63 1.74
N TRP A 51 -17.64 -16.74 0.44
CA TRP A 51 -18.06 -15.77 -0.57
C TRP A 51 -19.52 -16.00 -0.99
N ILE A 52 -20.46 -15.53 -0.17
CA ILE A 52 -21.90 -15.73 -0.41
C ILE A 52 -22.32 -15.10 -1.75
N GLY A 53 -23.11 -15.82 -2.54
CA GLY A 53 -23.72 -15.34 -3.78
C GLY A 53 -22.94 -15.62 -5.07
N GLY A 54 -21.74 -16.20 -5.00
CA GLY A 54 -20.95 -16.63 -6.16
C GLY A 54 -20.51 -15.53 -7.14
N GLY A 55 -19.72 -15.90 -8.15
CA GLY A 55 -19.29 -15.00 -9.24
C GLY A 55 -18.43 -13.81 -8.80
N TRP A 56 -17.83 -13.86 -7.61
CA TRP A 56 -17.08 -12.74 -7.05
C TRP A 56 -15.85 -12.36 -7.86
N LYS A 57 -15.19 -13.32 -8.50
CA LYS A 57 -14.05 -13.04 -9.38
C LYS A 57 -14.43 -12.05 -10.46
N ASP A 58 -15.47 -12.37 -11.25
CA ASP A 58 -15.89 -11.55 -12.39
C ASP A 58 -16.41 -10.17 -11.93
N ARG A 59 -17.11 -10.15 -10.81
CA ARG A 59 -17.61 -8.89 -10.20
C ARG A 59 -16.48 -7.99 -9.72
N LEU A 60 -15.35 -8.54 -9.25
CA LEU A 60 -14.24 -7.77 -8.69
C LEU A 60 -13.16 -7.42 -9.73
N ILE A 61 -13.03 -8.13 -10.84
CA ILE A 61 -12.03 -7.84 -11.87
C ILE A 61 -12.02 -6.37 -12.32
N PRO A 62 -13.15 -5.71 -12.62
CA PRO A 62 -13.13 -4.29 -13.00
C PRO A 62 -12.52 -3.40 -11.92
N PHE A 63 -12.80 -3.67 -10.65
CA PHE A 63 -12.26 -2.91 -9.52
C PHE A 63 -10.78 -3.20 -9.30
N TYR A 64 -10.32 -4.44 -9.50
CA TYR A 64 -8.89 -4.75 -9.51
C TYR A 64 -8.15 -4.01 -10.62
N ASN A 65 -8.74 -3.87 -11.80
CA ASN A 65 -8.13 -3.11 -12.89
C ASN A 65 -8.03 -1.63 -12.54
N THR A 66 -9.08 -1.05 -11.97
CA THR A 66 -9.04 0.33 -11.45
C THR A 66 -7.95 0.47 -10.38
N ALA A 67 -7.89 -0.43 -9.42
CA ALA A 67 -6.88 -0.40 -8.36
C ALA A 67 -5.45 -0.54 -8.92
N LYS A 68 -5.22 -1.42 -9.89
CA LYS A 68 -3.91 -1.56 -10.55
C LYS A 68 -3.45 -0.24 -11.18
N THR A 69 -4.35 0.43 -11.90
CA THR A 69 -4.06 1.73 -12.52
C THR A 69 -3.77 2.78 -11.46
N MET A 70 -4.65 2.92 -10.47
CA MET A 70 -4.51 3.93 -9.41
C MET A 70 -3.27 3.71 -8.53
N LEU A 71 -2.90 2.47 -8.27
CA LEU A 71 -1.73 2.12 -7.48
C LEU A 71 -0.45 1.99 -8.34
N GLY A 72 -0.53 2.24 -9.64
CA GLY A 72 0.61 2.13 -10.55
C GLY A 72 1.26 0.75 -10.50
N ALA A 73 0.45 -0.32 -10.48
CA ALA A 73 0.94 -1.68 -10.36
C ALA A 73 1.76 -2.07 -11.58
N THR A 74 3.04 -2.30 -11.39
CA THR A 74 4.01 -2.61 -12.44
C THR A 74 4.67 -3.94 -12.15
N LYS A 75 4.85 -4.79 -13.17
CA LYS A 75 5.60 -6.05 -13.03
C LYS A 75 7.05 -5.75 -12.65
N ALA A 76 7.55 -6.38 -11.58
CA ALA A 76 8.91 -6.18 -11.12
C ALA A 76 9.92 -6.40 -12.28
N PRO A 77 10.70 -5.38 -12.70
CA PRO A 77 11.55 -5.49 -13.88
C PRO A 77 12.85 -6.27 -13.61
N TYR A 78 13.23 -6.36 -12.34
CA TYR A 78 14.48 -7.01 -11.92
C TYR A 78 14.20 -8.30 -11.17
N LEU A 79 15.14 -9.24 -11.28
CA LEU A 79 15.23 -10.45 -10.46
C LEU A 79 16.54 -10.39 -9.70
N GLY A 80 16.49 -10.64 -8.39
CA GLY A 80 17.66 -10.80 -7.55
C GLY A 80 18.13 -12.26 -7.49
N GLU A 81 19.23 -12.51 -6.82
CA GLU A 81 19.79 -13.85 -6.64
C GLU A 81 18.77 -14.82 -6.03
N THR A 82 18.05 -14.39 -5.00
CA THR A 82 16.99 -15.18 -4.35
C THR A 82 15.88 -15.61 -5.33
N ASP A 83 15.53 -14.74 -6.27
CA ASP A 83 14.51 -15.06 -7.29
C ASP A 83 15.00 -16.15 -8.25
N TYR A 84 16.29 -16.12 -8.62
CA TYR A 84 16.88 -17.17 -9.45
C TYR A 84 16.96 -18.50 -8.71
N ILE A 85 17.32 -18.50 -7.42
CA ILE A 85 17.32 -19.72 -6.57
C ILE A 85 15.90 -20.29 -6.48
N LEU A 86 14.89 -19.44 -6.27
CA LEU A 86 13.49 -19.88 -6.23
C LEU A 86 13.03 -20.47 -7.58
N LYS A 87 13.40 -19.82 -8.70
CA LYS A 87 13.08 -20.31 -10.04
C LYS A 87 13.73 -21.68 -10.31
N GLU A 88 14.99 -21.84 -9.94
CA GLU A 88 15.70 -23.12 -10.07
C GLU A 88 15.06 -24.20 -9.20
N SER A 89 14.70 -23.88 -7.98
CA SER A 89 14.00 -24.81 -7.08
C SER A 89 12.66 -25.25 -7.66
N ALA A 90 11.90 -24.33 -8.24
CA ALA A 90 10.64 -24.64 -8.92
C ALA A 90 10.87 -25.57 -10.12
N SER A 91 11.92 -25.34 -10.92
CA SER A 91 12.30 -26.20 -12.05
C SER A 91 12.65 -27.61 -11.59
N ARG A 92 13.46 -27.73 -10.53
CA ARG A 92 13.83 -29.04 -9.94
C ARG A 92 12.63 -29.84 -9.43
N LEU A 93 11.56 -29.15 -9.04
CA LEU A 93 10.31 -29.75 -8.59
C LEU A 93 9.30 -29.98 -9.74
N GLY A 94 9.66 -29.73 -10.99
CA GLY A 94 8.77 -29.82 -12.15
C GLY A 94 7.63 -28.78 -12.13
N LYS A 95 7.86 -27.63 -11.48
CA LYS A 95 6.88 -26.55 -11.29
C LYS A 95 7.36 -25.20 -11.83
N GLU A 96 8.18 -25.21 -12.86
CA GLU A 96 8.78 -24.01 -13.44
C GLU A 96 7.71 -22.95 -13.84
N ASP A 97 6.59 -23.40 -14.41
CA ASP A 97 5.48 -22.54 -14.81
C ASP A 97 4.79 -21.82 -13.66
N SER A 98 5.02 -22.26 -12.42
CA SER A 98 4.50 -21.61 -11.23
C SER A 98 5.30 -20.36 -10.83
N PHE A 99 6.54 -20.23 -11.29
CA PHE A 99 7.37 -19.05 -11.03
C PHE A 99 6.89 -17.85 -11.84
N LYS A 100 6.49 -16.80 -11.17
CA LYS A 100 6.00 -15.56 -11.81
C LYS A 100 6.54 -14.34 -11.10
N ARG A 101 6.98 -13.34 -11.87
CA ARG A 101 7.28 -12.03 -11.32
C ARG A 101 5.99 -11.39 -10.79
N VAL A 102 6.07 -10.84 -9.59
CA VAL A 102 4.93 -10.18 -8.95
C VAL A 102 4.76 -8.74 -9.49
N ASN A 103 3.53 -8.24 -9.41
CA ASN A 103 3.27 -6.82 -9.57
C ASN A 103 3.60 -6.09 -8.28
N VAL A 104 4.23 -4.94 -8.42
CA VAL A 104 4.65 -4.07 -7.32
C VAL A 104 4.17 -2.63 -7.52
N GLY A 105 3.88 -1.94 -6.43
CA GLY A 105 3.49 -0.54 -6.42
C GLY A 105 4.70 0.39 -6.40
N ILE A 106 5.56 0.28 -7.41
CA ILE A 106 6.82 1.03 -7.52
C ILE A 106 6.94 1.66 -8.90
N PHE A 107 7.38 2.90 -8.94
CA PHE A 107 7.79 3.56 -10.17
C PHE A 107 9.24 3.24 -10.48
N PHE A 108 9.48 2.64 -11.64
CA PHE A 108 10.81 2.36 -12.17
C PHE A 108 11.10 3.34 -13.31
N ASN A 109 12.19 4.05 -13.19
CA ASN A 109 12.74 4.89 -14.26
C ASN A 109 14.15 4.42 -14.60
N LYS A 110 14.59 4.68 -15.83
CA LYS A 110 15.95 4.34 -16.29
C LYS A 110 16.99 5.38 -15.88
N THR A 111 16.53 6.56 -15.50
CA THR A 111 17.38 7.69 -15.09
C THR A 111 17.01 8.13 -13.67
N ASP A 112 17.91 8.85 -13.02
CA ASP A 112 17.66 9.44 -11.70
C ASP A 112 16.81 10.72 -11.76
N ASP A 113 16.35 11.10 -12.95
CA ASP A 113 15.57 12.31 -13.16
C ASP A 113 14.18 12.21 -12.54
N THR A 114 13.70 13.35 -12.06
CA THR A 114 12.31 13.50 -11.65
C THR A 114 11.40 13.54 -12.89
N VAL A 115 10.42 12.65 -12.92
CA VAL A 115 9.42 12.56 -13.98
C VAL A 115 8.12 13.20 -13.50
N LYS A 116 7.58 14.12 -14.29
CA LYS A 116 6.26 14.72 -14.02
C LYS A 116 5.21 13.66 -14.22
N ASP A 117 4.39 13.47 -13.19
CA ASP A 117 3.24 12.57 -13.16
C ASP A 117 3.24 11.43 -14.19
N PRO A 118 3.83 10.27 -13.89
CA PRO A 118 3.86 9.16 -14.84
C PRO A 118 2.54 8.34 -14.88
N TYR A 119 1.50 8.71 -14.12
CA TYR A 119 0.33 7.87 -13.90
C TYR A 119 -1.03 8.51 -14.20
N PHE A 120 -1.19 9.84 -14.06
CA PHE A 120 -2.50 10.51 -14.02
C PHE A 120 -2.63 11.66 -15.03
N ASN A 121 -1.90 11.59 -16.15
CA ASN A 121 -1.98 12.56 -17.26
C ASN A 121 -1.75 14.01 -16.84
N GLY A 122 -0.79 14.24 -15.93
CA GLY A 122 -0.46 15.57 -15.42
C GLY A 122 -1.24 15.99 -14.16
N GLU A 123 -2.18 15.17 -13.71
CA GLU A 123 -2.95 15.44 -12.49
C GLU A 123 -2.28 14.93 -11.20
N GLY A 124 -1.33 14.03 -11.33
CA GLY A 124 -0.61 13.42 -10.22
C GLY A 124 0.67 14.16 -9.81
N PRO A 125 1.35 13.69 -8.75
CA PRO A 125 2.61 14.25 -8.29
C PRO A 125 3.79 13.78 -9.13
N ASP A 126 4.85 14.56 -9.11
CA ASP A 126 6.13 14.18 -9.68
C ASP A 126 6.70 12.94 -8.98
N ARG A 127 7.45 12.11 -9.71
CA ARG A 127 7.99 10.85 -9.22
C ARG A 127 9.46 10.66 -9.59
N ASN A 128 10.19 9.93 -8.76
CA ASN A 128 11.56 9.51 -9.04
C ASN A 128 11.64 7.98 -9.17
N GLY A 129 12.58 7.50 -9.96
CA GLY A 129 12.79 6.07 -10.14
C GLY A 129 13.24 5.35 -8.87
N CYS A 130 12.96 4.06 -8.78
CA CYS A 130 13.40 3.22 -7.67
C CYS A 130 14.91 2.93 -7.77
N VAL A 131 15.62 3.18 -6.68
CA VAL A 131 17.07 2.90 -6.54
C VAL A 131 17.37 1.51 -5.95
N LEU A 132 16.38 0.64 -5.84
CA LEU A 132 16.49 -0.75 -5.36
C LEU A 132 17.08 -0.88 -3.94
N CYS A 133 16.85 0.08 -3.06
CA CYS A 133 17.43 0.13 -1.71
C CYS A 133 16.84 -0.89 -0.71
N GLY A 134 15.79 -1.64 -1.07
CA GLY A 134 15.12 -2.62 -0.20
C GLY A 134 14.29 -2.03 0.96
N GLY A 135 14.28 -0.70 1.17
CA GLY A 135 13.70 -0.03 2.33
C GLY A 135 12.17 0.13 2.33
N CYS A 136 11.43 -0.57 1.48
CA CYS A 136 10.00 -0.29 1.24
C CYS A 136 9.10 -0.42 2.47
N MET A 137 9.43 -1.31 3.41
CA MET A 137 8.65 -1.52 4.64
C MET A 137 8.87 -0.43 5.69
N VAL A 138 9.92 0.36 5.58
CA VAL A 138 10.21 1.47 6.49
C VAL A 138 9.96 2.85 5.87
N GLY A 139 9.28 2.87 4.74
CA GLY A 139 8.98 4.07 3.96
C GLY A 139 9.91 4.23 2.76
N CYS A 140 9.54 5.12 1.85
CA CYS A 140 10.33 5.40 0.65
C CYS A 140 10.78 6.86 0.63
N ARG A 141 12.06 7.11 0.86
CA ARG A 141 12.67 8.45 0.79
C ARG A 141 12.94 8.91 -0.65
N TYR A 142 12.88 8.00 -1.61
CA TYR A 142 13.22 8.25 -3.02
C TYR A 142 12.00 8.57 -3.88
N ASN A 143 10.83 8.75 -3.29
CA ASN A 143 9.60 9.08 -4.03
C ASN A 143 9.19 8.07 -5.13
N ALA A 144 9.66 6.82 -5.01
CA ALA A 144 9.40 5.76 -6.00
C ALA A 144 8.22 4.85 -5.64
N LYS A 145 7.94 4.64 -4.34
CA LYS A 145 6.86 3.78 -3.88
C LYS A 145 5.50 4.47 -4.03
N ASN A 146 4.51 3.75 -4.57
CA ASN A 146 3.15 4.23 -4.78
C ASN A 146 2.31 4.09 -3.51
N THR A 147 2.52 4.99 -2.56
CA THR A 147 1.73 5.13 -1.34
C THR A 147 0.48 5.96 -1.61
N LEU A 148 -0.58 5.84 -0.80
CA LEU A 148 -1.87 6.48 -1.06
C LEU A 148 -1.81 8.02 -1.07
N ASP A 149 -0.85 8.62 -0.41
CA ASP A 149 -0.57 10.06 -0.48
C ASP A 149 -0.08 10.54 -1.87
N LYS A 150 0.29 9.62 -2.75
CA LYS A 150 0.75 9.91 -4.12
C LYS A 150 -0.27 9.56 -5.21
N ASN A 151 -1.44 9.09 -4.83
CA ASN A 151 -2.51 8.73 -5.75
C ASN A 151 -3.88 9.16 -5.21
N TYR A 152 -4.66 8.29 -4.59
CA TYR A 152 -6.01 8.61 -4.14
C TYR A 152 -6.09 9.85 -3.24
N LEU A 153 -5.21 9.98 -2.25
CA LEU A 153 -5.25 11.12 -1.34
C LEU A 153 -4.78 12.40 -2.04
N TYR A 154 -3.73 12.33 -2.84
CA TYR A 154 -3.24 13.47 -3.62
C TYR A 154 -4.34 14.02 -4.54
N LEU A 155 -5.00 13.14 -5.32
CA LEU A 155 -6.07 13.54 -6.22
C LEU A 155 -7.30 14.04 -5.46
N ALA A 156 -7.59 13.49 -4.28
CA ALA A 156 -8.68 13.96 -3.43
C ALA A 156 -8.41 15.39 -2.90
N GLU A 157 -7.17 15.68 -2.45
CA GLU A 157 -6.78 17.03 -2.02
C GLU A 157 -6.90 18.04 -3.16
N LYS A 158 -6.49 17.69 -4.39
CA LYS A 158 -6.71 18.54 -5.59
C LYS A 158 -8.18 18.83 -5.85
N LYS A 159 -9.09 17.96 -5.41
CA LYS A 159 -10.54 18.15 -5.47
C LYS A 159 -11.14 18.83 -4.24
N GLY A 160 -10.30 19.38 -3.35
CA GLY A 160 -10.73 20.15 -2.18
C GLY A 160 -10.96 19.33 -0.91
N VAL A 161 -10.63 18.03 -0.89
CA VAL A 161 -10.64 17.24 0.35
C VAL A 161 -9.53 17.74 1.28
N LYS A 162 -9.88 17.97 2.55
CA LYS A 162 -8.92 18.39 3.59
C LYS A 162 -8.48 17.18 4.41
N ILE A 163 -7.20 16.89 4.42
CA ILE A 163 -6.60 15.86 5.27
C ILE A 163 -6.16 16.53 6.57
N SER A 164 -6.57 15.98 7.70
CA SER A 164 -6.18 16.44 9.05
C SER A 164 -5.28 15.39 9.71
N PRO A 165 -3.96 15.46 9.55
CA PRO A 165 -3.04 14.51 10.15
C PRO A 165 -2.98 14.63 11.68
N GLU A 166 -2.30 13.70 12.32
CA GLU A 166 -2.09 13.66 13.79
C GLU A 166 -3.36 13.66 14.63
N LYS A 167 -4.46 13.15 14.08
CA LYS A 167 -5.74 13.03 14.77
C LYS A 167 -6.18 11.57 14.82
N GLU A 168 -6.28 11.05 16.04
CA GLU A 168 -6.84 9.72 16.31
C GLU A 168 -8.34 9.87 16.60
N VAL A 169 -9.17 9.39 15.68
CA VAL A 169 -10.63 9.41 15.85
C VAL A 169 -11.03 8.36 16.88
N LEU A 170 -11.69 8.82 17.95
CA LEU A 170 -12.13 7.97 19.05
C LEU A 170 -13.58 7.53 18.89
N HIS A 171 -14.42 8.40 18.33
CA HIS A 171 -15.84 8.14 18.20
C HIS A 171 -16.44 8.91 17.04
N VAL A 172 -17.39 8.27 16.36
CA VAL A 172 -18.22 8.84 15.28
C VAL A 172 -19.67 8.65 15.66
N ARG A 173 -20.47 9.71 15.67
CA ARG A 173 -21.92 9.63 15.87
C ARG A 173 -22.66 10.39 14.78
N LYS A 174 -23.82 9.89 14.39
CA LYS A 174 -24.72 10.58 13.47
C LYS A 174 -25.35 11.78 14.19
N ALA A 175 -25.48 12.90 13.50
CA ALA A 175 -26.21 14.10 13.92
C ALA A 175 -27.27 14.42 12.85
N GLU A 176 -28.14 15.40 13.10
CA GLU A 176 -29.22 15.78 12.18
C GLU A 176 -28.68 16.14 10.77
N ASN A 177 -27.60 16.90 10.70
CA ASN A 177 -27.00 17.37 9.45
C ASN A 177 -25.56 16.84 9.27
N GLY A 178 -25.35 15.53 9.41
CA GLY A 178 -24.03 14.91 9.18
C GLY A 178 -23.53 14.06 10.32
N TYR A 179 -22.25 14.20 10.67
CA TYR A 179 -21.60 13.39 11.69
C TYR A 179 -20.78 14.25 12.64
N VAL A 180 -20.77 13.89 13.90
CA VAL A 180 -19.88 14.46 14.93
C VAL A 180 -18.75 13.49 15.17
N LEU A 181 -17.52 13.99 15.03
CA LEU A 181 -16.29 13.24 15.27
C LEU A 181 -15.64 13.70 16.59
N LYS A 182 -15.42 12.75 17.49
CA LYS A 182 -14.56 12.99 18.67
C LYS A 182 -13.17 12.44 18.35
N TYR A 183 -12.16 13.27 18.47
CA TYR A 183 -10.77 12.87 18.22
C TYR A 183 -9.83 13.45 19.30
N LYS A 184 -8.64 12.87 19.41
CA LYS A 184 -7.52 13.39 20.19
C LYS A 184 -6.29 13.56 19.29
N LYS A 185 -5.32 14.36 19.73
CA LYS A 185 -4.02 14.45 19.07
C LYS A 185 -3.29 13.12 19.23
N SER A 186 -2.78 12.54 18.14
CA SER A 186 -2.09 11.24 18.16
C SER A 186 -0.62 11.35 18.57
N THR A 187 -0.04 12.55 18.46
CA THR A 187 1.35 12.86 18.82
C THR A 187 1.37 13.95 19.90
N GLY A 188 2.32 13.89 20.83
CA GLY A 188 2.50 14.89 21.89
C GLY A 188 2.62 14.29 23.28
N LEU A 189 3.14 15.09 24.23
CA LEU A 189 3.40 14.71 25.62
C LEU A 189 2.12 14.59 26.46
N LEU A 190 1.08 15.34 26.13
CA LEU A 190 -0.23 15.32 26.81
C LEU A 190 -1.25 14.67 25.88
N ARG A 191 -1.67 13.46 26.23
CA ARG A 191 -2.74 12.71 25.55
C ARG A 191 -4.08 12.87 26.27
#